data_ac46dd129644202b25f9a521721d8b08
#
_entry.id   ac46dd129644202b25f9a521721d8b08
#
_cell.length_a   1.000
_cell.length_b   1.000
_cell.length_c   1.000
_cell.angle_alpha   90.00
_cell.angle_beta   90.00
_cell.angle_gamma   90.00
#
_symmetry.space_group_name_H-M   'P 1'
#
loop_
_entity.id
_entity.type
_entity.pdbx_description
1 polymer ?
#
loop_
_entity_poly.entity_id
_entity_poly.type
_entity_poly.pdbx_seq_one_letter_code
_entity_poly.pdbx_strand_id
1 'polypeptide(L)'
;AHQIMTPSLGTQANNWSNQESAGREGFDAEIVELSNLRGDIQMRQVYKPKNGSSIADLKLHWDGDRVMFTQTQDDKRWNIYEVNLDGTGFKPLVENDEPDLEFYDGTYLPDGRVIAISNIGYQGVPCVNGSDAVGNMVLYDPKDKSMRRLTFDQDANWNPVIMNNGRVMYTRWEYTDLTHYYSRIVMHMNPDGTENKALYGSGAMFPNSTFDVQPLPGHGSAFVGIISGHHGVARSGRMIIFDPTKGRKSTAGMVQEIPHRNRPIKEEIKDQLVNGVWPQFIKPTPLNDKYFLVAAKLDPHASVSYTHLRA
;
A
#
# COMPACT_ATOMS: atom_id res chain seq x y z
N ALA A 1 11.12 -7.17 1.28
CA ALA A 1 11.76 -6.93 -0.02
C ALA A 1 12.87 -5.90 0.17
N HIS A 2 14.05 -6.20 -0.28
CA HIS A 2 15.16 -5.25 -0.35
C HIS A 2 15.31 -4.84 -1.80
N GLN A 3 15.09 -3.56 -2.07
CA GLN A 3 15.35 -2.97 -3.37
C GLN A 3 16.55 -2.04 -3.18
N ILE A 4 17.70 -2.34 -3.81
CA ILE A 4 18.84 -1.42 -3.80
C ILE A 4 18.44 -0.20 -4.62
N MET A 5 18.39 0.94 -3.97
CA MET A 5 17.76 2.12 -4.53
C MET A 5 18.69 3.31 -4.51
N THR A 6 18.53 4.12 -5.53
CA THR A 6 18.93 5.54 -5.54
C THR A 6 18.50 6.26 -4.24
N PRO A 7 19.03 7.44 -3.90
CA PRO A 7 18.79 8.11 -2.60
C PRO A 7 17.34 8.57 -2.33
N SER A 8 16.36 8.05 -3.06
CA SER A 8 14.92 8.20 -2.81
C SER A 8 14.38 7.06 -1.94
N LEU A 9 13.16 7.21 -1.39
CA LEU A 9 12.42 6.14 -0.67
C LEU A 9 11.99 4.99 -1.58
N GLY A 10 12.60 4.83 -2.70
CA GLY A 10 12.32 3.80 -3.65
C GLY A 10 11.54 4.28 -4.86
N THR A 11 11.48 3.42 -5.87
CA THR A 11 10.57 3.64 -6.97
C THR A 11 9.16 3.38 -6.47
N GLN A 12 8.42 4.46 -6.30
CA GLN A 12 7.02 4.41 -5.90
C GLN A 12 6.18 4.89 -7.07
N ALA A 13 5.00 4.32 -7.17
CA ALA A 13 3.98 4.88 -8.05
C ALA A 13 3.59 6.29 -7.59
N ASN A 14 3.16 7.12 -8.52
CA ASN A 14 2.67 8.46 -8.25
C ASN A 14 1.41 8.43 -7.35
N ASN A 15 1.10 9.55 -6.72
CA ASN A 15 -0.11 9.69 -5.89
C ASN A 15 -1.41 9.73 -6.70
N TRP A 16 -1.35 9.84 -8.01
CA TRP A 16 -2.51 9.86 -8.92
C TRP A 16 -2.67 8.59 -9.74
N SER A 17 -1.71 7.67 -9.70
CA SER A 17 -1.79 6.40 -10.40
C SER A 17 -1.43 5.22 -9.51
N ASN A 18 -1.39 4.04 -10.06
CA ASN A 18 -1.06 2.80 -9.35
C ASN A 18 0.35 2.29 -9.70
N GLN A 19 0.59 1.02 -9.46
CA GLN A 19 1.87 0.36 -9.66
C GLN A 19 2.36 0.47 -11.10
N GLU A 20 1.47 0.57 -12.06
CA GLU A 20 1.83 0.71 -13.48
C GLU A 20 2.70 1.92 -13.79
N SER A 21 2.62 3.00 -13.01
CA SER A 21 3.47 4.19 -13.14
C SER A 21 4.86 4.01 -12.53
N ALA A 22 5.12 2.91 -11.84
CA ALA A 22 6.42 2.61 -11.28
C ALA A 22 7.37 2.01 -12.32
N GLY A 23 8.66 2.15 -12.08
CA GLY A 23 9.68 1.54 -12.94
C GLY A 23 9.52 0.02 -12.99
N ARG A 24 9.62 -0.54 -14.19
CA ARG A 24 9.31 -1.96 -14.45
C ARG A 24 10.54 -2.85 -14.47
N GLU A 25 11.71 -2.30 -14.70
CA GLU A 25 12.97 -3.02 -14.84
C GLU A 25 14.18 -2.19 -14.38
N GLY A 26 15.35 -2.79 -14.37
CA GLY A 26 16.60 -2.12 -13.99
C GLY A 26 16.84 -2.08 -12.49
N PHE A 27 16.18 -2.94 -11.74
CA PHE A 27 16.31 -3.06 -10.29
C PHE A 27 17.07 -4.30 -9.88
N ASP A 28 17.86 -4.21 -8.82
CA ASP A 28 18.43 -5.34 -8.10
C ASP A 28 17.52 -5.68 -6.90
N ALA A 29 16.27 -6.06 -7.22
CA ALA A 29 15.26 -6.36 -6.23
C ALA A 29 15.34 -7.80 -5.76
N GLU A 30 15.12 -8.04 -4.46
CA GLU A 30 15.01 -9.37 -3.89
C GLU A 30 14.02 -9.40 -2.70
N ILE A 31 13.47 -10.58 -2.44
CA ILE A 31 12.71 -10.85 -1.22
C ILE A 31 13.66 -11.53 -0.23
N VAL A 32 13.75 -10.95 0.97
CA VAL A 32 14.58 -11.49 2.05
C VAL A 32 13.77 -11.71 3.31
N GLU A 33 14.11 -12.74 4.03
CA GLU A 33 13.68 -12.97 5.41
C GLU A 33 14.69 -12.32 6.35
N LEU A 34 14.20 -11.55 7.31
CA LEU A 34 14.99 -10.97 8.37
C LEU A 34 14.74 -11.74 9.67
N SER A 35 15.79 -12.19 10.31
CA SER A 35 15.75 -12.84 11.63
C SER A 35 16.60 -12.09 12.64
N ASN A 36 16.46 -12.44 13.92
CA ASN A 36 17.18 -11.81 15.02
C ASN A 36 17.04 -10.28 15.09
N LEU A 37 15.80 -9.78 14.92
CA LEU A 37 15.50 -8.34 14.85
C LEU A 37 15.90 -7.51 16.07
N ARG A 38 16.27 -8.14 17.20
CA ARG A 38 16.70 -7.48 18.44
C ARG A 38 18.23 -7.57 18.68
N GLY A 39 18.95 -8.12 17.73
CA GLY A 39 20.41 -8.32 17.82
C GLY A 39 21.05 -8.09 16.46
N ASP A 40 22.05 -8.93 16.13
CA ASP A 40 22.67 -8.90 14.80
C ASP A 40 21.68 -9.46 13.78
N ILE A 41 21.09 -8.58 13.00
CA ILE A 41 20.10 -8.94 11.98
C ILE A 41 20.73 -9.89 10.96
N GLN A 42 20.09 -11.04 10.78
CA GLN A 42 20.45 -12.01 9.75
C GLN A 42 19.51 -11.88 8.58
N MET A 43 20.03 -11.94 7.36
CA MET A 43 19.25 -11.91 6.12
C MET A 43 19.41 -13.21 5.37
N ARG A 44 18.29 -13.80 4.97
CA ARG A 44 18.24 -14.96 4.08
C ARG A 44 17.44 -14.61 2.83
N GLN A 45 18.03 -14.78 1.66
CA GLN A 45 17.31 -14.61 0.41
C GLN A 45 16.21 -15.68 0.27
N VAL A 46 15.00 -15.24 0.02
CA VAL A 46 13.84 -16.09 -0.29
C VAL A 46 13.66 -16.20 -1.79
N TYR A 47 13.71 -15.06 -2.49
CA TYR A 47 13.49 -15.01 -3.92
C TYR A 47 14.22 -13.82 -4.55
N LYS A 48 14.76 -14.03 -5.74
CA LYS A 48 15.31 -12.97 -6.59
C LYS A 48 14.80 -13.14 -8.01
N PRO A 49 14.16 -12.12 -8.59
CA PRO A 49 13.68 -12.18 -9.96
C PRO A 49 14.85 -12.27 -10.95
N LYS A 50 14.59 -12.89 -12.07
CA LYS A 50 15.50 -12.85 -13.21
C LYS A 50 15.33 -11.51 -13.95
N ASN A 51 16.37 -11.11 -14.68
CA ASN A 51 16.30 -9.97 -15.63
C ASN A 51 16.01 -8.60 -15.02
N GLY A 52 16.29 -8.37 -13.72
CA GLY A 52 16.11 -7.06 -13.10
C GLY A 52 14.66 -6.58 -13.00
N SER A 53 13.72 -7.51 -12.97
CA SER A 53 12.30 -7.18 -12.78
C SER A 53 12.06 -6.51 -11.43
N SER A 54 11.16 -5.55 -11.41
CA SER A 54 10.74 -4.87 -10.18
C SER A 54 9.86 -5.76 -9.30
N ILE A 55 9.98 -5.63 -7.99
CA ILE A 55 9.12 -6.28 -6.99
C ILE A 55 8.45 -5.21 -6.12
N ALA A 56 7.16 -5.38 -5.84
CA ALA A 56 6.39 -4.50 -4.96
C ALA A 56 5.35 -5.29 -4.12
N ASP A 57 4.72 -4.61 -3.19
CA ASP A 57 3.48 -4.99 -2.49
C ASP A 57 3.48 -6.38 -1.84
N LEU A 58 4.53 -6.67 -1.04
CA LEU A 58 4.63 -7.93 -0.31
C LEU A 58 3.50 -8.13 0.70
N LYS A 59 2.89 -9.31 0.69
CA LYS A 59 1.92 -9.77 1.71
C LYS A 59 2.26 -11.19 2.15
N LEU A 60 2.44 -11.38 3.45
CA LEU A 60 2.59 -12.71 4.03
C LEU A 60 1.24 -13.43 4.05
N HIS A 61 1.22 -14.70 3.68
CA HIS A 61 0.03 -15.54 3.82
C HIS A 61 -0.30 -15.80 5.30
N TRP A 62 -1.56 -16.10 5.59
CA TRP A 62 -2.06 -16.37 6.95
C TRP A 62 -1.34 -17.53 7.66
N ASP A 63 -0.91 -18.55 6.90
CA ASP A 63 -0.18 -19.70 7.43
C ASP A 63 1.30 -19.36 7.73
N GLY A 64 1.79 -18.20 7.29
CA GLY A 64 3.16 -17.76 7.54
C GLY A 64 4.25 -18.52 6.77
N ASP A 65 3.89 -19.25 5.72
CA ASP A 65 4.77 -20.14 4.96
C ASP A 65 5.11 -19.64 3.55
N ARG A 66 4.39 -18.64 3.04
CA ARG A 66 4.55 -18.08 1.69
C ARG A 66 4.20 -16.61 1.63
N VAL A 67 4.66 -15.93 0.61
CA VAL A 67 4.41 -14.50 0.35
C VAL A 67 3.84 -14.31 -1.05
N MET A 68 2.86 -13.40 -1.14
CA MET A 68 2.39 -12.80 -2.37
C MET A 68 3.15 -11.51 -2.63
N PHE A 69 3.38 -11.19 -3.88
CA PHE A 69 4.00 -9.94 -4.30
C PHE A 69 3.64 -9.60 -5.75
N THR A 70 3.78 -8.31 -6.06
CA THR A 70 3.66 -7.80 -7.42
C THR A 70 5.03 -7.85 -8.10
N GLN A 71 5.10 -8.35 -9.33
CA GLN A 71 6.32 -8.39 -10.14
C GLN A 71 5.99 -8.15 -11.62
N THR A 72 6.93 -7.56 -12.36
CA THR A 72 6.82 -7.49 -13.82
C THR A 72 7.15 -8.81 -14.48
N GLN A 73 6.40 -9.15 -15.52
CA GLN A 73 6.64 -10.32 -16.38
C GLN A 73 7.74 -10.04 -17.42
N ASP A 74 8.08 -11.06 -18.23
CA ASP A 74 9.04 -10.90 -19.32
C ASP A 74 8.57 -9.88 -20.37
N ASP A 75 7.25 -9.73 -20.56
CA ASP A 75 6.62 -8.70 -21.40
C ASP A 75 6.45 -7.34 -20.70
N LYS A 76 7.04 -7.20 -19.51
CA LYS A 76 7.01 -6.02 -18.64
C LYS A 76 5.64 -5.68 -18.05
N ARG A 77 4.62 -6.54 -18.19
CA ARG A 77 3.34 -6.36 -17.50
C ARG A 77 3.46 -6.70 -16.02
N TRP A 78 2.76 -5.96 -15.19
CA TRP A 78 2.61 -6.29 -13.78
C TRP A 78 1.68 -7.47 -13.58
N ASN A 79 2.08 -8.41 -12.72
CA ASN A 79 1.22 -9.48 -12.26
C ASN A 79 1.54 -9.86 -10.81
N ILE A 80 0.65 -10.59 -10.18
CA ILE A 80 0.77 -11.07 -8.81
C ILE A 80 1.32 -12.50 -8.82
N TYR A 81 2.35 -12.68 -8.02
CA TYR A 81 3.05 -13.95 -7.84
C TYR A 81 3.04 -14.39 -6.39
N GLU A 82 3.30 -15.64 -6.18
CA GLU A 82 3.47 -16.27 -4.88
C GLU A 82 4.76 -17.09 -4.86
N VAL A 83 5.45 -17.12 -3.72
CA VAL A 83 6.60 -17.98 -3.46
C VAL A 83 6.59 -18.42 -2.00
N ASN A 84 6.96 -19.69 -1.74
CA ASN A 84 7.16 -20.19 -0.39
C ASN A 84 8.35 -19.51 0.29
N LEU A 85 8.32 -19.39 1.61
CA LEU A 85 9.45 -18.79 2.35
C LEU A 85 10.75 -19.58 2.24
N ASP A 86 10.69 -20.87 1.89
CA ASP A 86 11.90 -21.67 1.59
C ASP A 86 12.49 -21.41 0.19
N GLY A 87 11.85 -20.54 -0.60
CA GLY A 87 12.26 -20.18 -1.96
C GLY A 87 11.69 -21.09 -3.06
N THR A 88 10.90 -22.10 -2.70
CA THR A 88 10.25 -23.00 -3.67
C THR A 88 8.88 -22.50 -4.07
N GLY A 89 8.24 -23.17 -5.04
CA GLY A 89 6.82 -22.95 -5.39
C GLY A 89 6.52 -21.60 -6.04
N PHE A 90 7.51 -20.91 -6.64
CA PHE A 90 7.25 -19.68 -7.40
C PHE A 90 6.26 -19.95 -8.53
N LYS A 91 5.17 -19.16 -8.55
CA LYS A 91 4.12 -19.26 -9.57
C LYS A 91 3.35 -17.94 -9.68
N PRO A 92 2.71 -17.67 -10.83
CA PRO A 92 1.67 -16.65 -10.89
C PRO A 92 0.50 -17.06 -9.98
N LEU A 93 -0.03 -16.11 -9.24
CA LEU A 93 -1.22 -16.30 -8.40
C LEU A 93 -2.48 -15.87 -9.14
N VAL A 94 -2.39 -14.83 -9.98
CA VAL A 94 -3.44 -14.47 -10.94
C VAL A 94 -3.04 -14.97 -12.32
N GLU A 95 -3.83 -15.88 -12.87
CA GLU A 95 -3.67 -16.37 -14.24
C GLU A 95 -4.68 -15.64 -15.14
N ASN A 96 -4.19 -14.99 -16.18
CA ASN A 96 -4.99 -14.20 -17.11
C ASN A 96 -4.33 -14.14 -18.49
N ASP A 97 -5.12 -14.40 -19.53
CA ASP A 97 -4.67 -14.42 -20.92
C ASP A 97 -4.90 -13.08 -21.66
N GLU A 98 -5.57 -12.12 -21.03
CA GLU A 98 -5.82 -10.80 -21.61
C GLU A 98 -4.54 -9.96 -21.62
N PRO A 99 -4.02 -9.59 -22.81
CA PRO A 99 -2.70 -8.95 -22.92
C PRO A 99 -2.65 -7.53 -22.35
N ASP A 100 -3.80 -6.88 -22.22
CA ASP A 100 -3.89 -5.47 -21.77
C ASP A 100 -4.22 -5.35 -20.28
N LEU A 101 -4.41 -6.47 -19.57
CA LEU A 101 -4.69 -6.46 -18.14
C LEU A 101 -3.42 -6.63 -17.31
N GLU A 102 -3.31 -5.79 -16.31
CA GLU A 102 -2.28 -5.83 -15.28
C GLU A 102 -2.91 -6.03 -13.91
N PHE A 103 -2.17 -6.72 -13.01
CA PHE A 103 -2.59 -6.97 -11.64
C PHE A 103 -1.46 -6.63 -10.68
N TYR A 104 -1.80 -5.91 -9.61
CA TYR A 104 -0.84 -5.44 -8.61
C TYR A 104 -1.51 -5.20 -7.26
N ASP A 105 -0.71 -4.97 -6.23
CA ASP A 105 -1.15 -4.63 -4.87
C ASP A 105 -2.22 -5.60 -4.34
N GLY A 106 -1.88 -6.89 -4.31
CA GLY A 106 -2.80 -7.96 -3.90
C GLY A 106 -2.92 -8.13 -2.39
N THR A 107 -4.02 -8.76 -1.96
CA THR A 107 -4.18 -9.25 -0.60
C THR A 107 -4.93 -10.59 -0.57
N TYR A 108 -4.49 -11.52 0.29
CA TYR A 108 -5.18 -12.79 0.50
C TYR A 108 -6.49 -12.59 1.27
N LEU A 109 -7.53 -13.31 0.87
CA LEU A 109 -8.71 -13.52 1.69
C LEU A 109 -8.59 -14.83 2.51
N PRO A 110 -9.24 -14.93 3.67
CA PRO A 110 -9.17 -16.13 4.51
C PRO A 110 -9.73 -17.40 3.85
N ASP A 111 -10.55 -17.26 2.82
CA ASP A 111 -11.14 -18.38 2.07
C ASP A 111 -10.27 -18.85 0.88
N GLY A 112 -9.10 -18.25 0.70
CA GLY A 112 -8.13 -18.58 -0.34
C GLY A 112 -8.29 -17.81 -1.65
N ARG A 113 -9.31 -16.93 -1.74
CA ARG A 113 -9.43 -15.99 -2.85
C ARG A 113 -8.46 -14.81 -2.66
N VAL A 114 -8.31 -14.01 -3.69
CA VAL A 114 -7.42 -12.86 -3.74
C VAL A 114 -8.17 -11.62 -4.16
N ILE A 115 -7.94 -10.52 -3.48
CA ILE A 115 -8.29 -9.19 -4.01
C ILE A 115 -7.01 -8.57 -4.56
N ALA A 116 -7.09 -8.02 -5.76
CA ALA A 116 -6.01 -7.32 -6.43
C ALA A 116 -6.50 -5.98 -6.98
N ILE A 117 -5.57 -5.08 -7.27
CA ILE A 117 -5.84 -3.91 -8.10
C ILE A 117 -5.54 -4.28 -9.56
N SER A 118 -6.38 -3.79 -10.47
CA SER A 118 -6.24 -4.01 -11.92
C SER A 118 -6.72 -2.80 -12.71
N ASN A 119 -6.15 -2.61 -13.89
CA ASN A 119 -6.60 -1.65 -14.88
C ASN A 119 -7.86 -2.12 -15.67
N ILE A 120 -8.57 -3.11 -15.16
CA ILE A 120 -9.74 -3.77 -15.80
C ILE A 120 -10.85 -2.80 -16.25
N GLY A 121 -10.86 -1.58 -15.74
CA GLY A 121 -11.80 -0.54 -16.14
C GLY A 121 -11.47 0.06 -17.50
N TYR A 122 -10.26 -0.11 -18.02
CA TYR A 122 -9.73 0.53 -19.23
C TYR A 122 -9.94 2.05 -19.23
N GLN A 123 -9.82 2.67 -18.06
CA GLN A 123 -10.00 4.09 -17.86
C GLN A 123 -8.65 4.75 -17.59
N GLY A 124 -8.42 5.90 -18.22
CA GLY A 124 -7.28 6.75 -17.88
C GLY A 124 -7.59 7.69 -16.71
N VAL A 125 -6.58 7.98 -15.89
CA VAL A 125 -6.67 8.94 -14.80
C VAL A 125 -6.89 10.35 -15.35
N PRO A 126 -8.01 11.02 -15.04
CA PRO A 126 -8.33 12.34 -15.62
C PRO A 126 -7.29 13.42 -15.33
N CYS A 127 -6.71 13.40 -14.14
CA CYS A 127 -5.74 14.41 -13.67
C CYS A 127 -4.46 14.47 -14.53
N VAL A 128 -4.12 13.38 -15.21
CA VAL A 128 -2.94 13.28 -16.08
C VAL A 128 -3.32 13.02 -17.55
N ASN A 129 -4.49 13.48 -17.97
CA ASN A 129 -5.01 13.35 -19.33
C ASN A 129 -5.07 11.91 -19.85
N GLY A 130 -5.28 10.95 -18.95
CA GLY A 130 -5.39 9.53 -19.29
C GLY A 130 -4.06 8.82 -19.55
N SER A 131 -2.92 9.43 -19.23
CA SER A 131 -1.61 8.81 -19.46
C SER A 131 -1.35 7.60 -18.54
N ASP A 132 -1.99 7.58 -17.37
CA ASP A 132 -1.91 6.48 -16.41
C ASP A 132 -3.29 5.81 -16.29
N ALA A 133 -3.35 4.51 -16.07
CA ALA A 133 -4.61 3.79 -15.94
C ALA A 133 -5.19 3.89 -14.52
N VAL A 134 -6.51 3.90 -14.43
CA VAL A 134 -7.24 3.81 -13.17
C VAL A 134 -7.19 2.38 -12.65
N GLY A 135 -6.68 2.19 -11.44
CA GLY A 135 -6.69 0.90 -10.76
C GLY A 135 -7.97 0.69 -9.94
N ASN A 136 -8.72 -0.34 -10.31
CA ASN A 136 -9.89 -0.78 -9.56
C ASN A 136 -9.66 -2.16 -8.93
N MET A 137 -10.39 -2.47 -7.87
CA MET A 137 -10.27 -3.78 -7.22
C MET A 137 -11.02 -4.86 -7.98
N VAL A 138 -10.39 -6.03 -8.05
CA VAL A 138 -10.97 -7.29 -8.55
C VAL A 138 -10.86 -8.35 -7.47
N LEU A 139 -11.86 -9.23 -7.42
CA LEU A 139 -11.84 -10.48 -6.69
C LEU A 139 -11.48 -11.59 -7.67
N TYR A 140 -10.47 -12.36 -7.35
CA TYR A 140 -10.01 -13.50 -8.14
C TYR A 140 -10.08 -14.79 -7.31
N ASP A 141 -10.64 -15.86 -7.88
CA ASP A 141 -10.62 -17.20 -7.29
C ASP A 141 -9.59 -18.08 -8.03
N PRO A 142 -8.48 -18.46 -7.36
CA PRO A 142 -7.47 -19.30 -8.00
C PRO A 142 -7.95 -20.72 -8.33
N LYS A 143 -9.08 -21.18 -7.77
CA LYS A 143 -9.59 -22.54 -7.96
C LYS A 143 -10.25 -22.74 -9.34
N ASP A 144 -11.04 -21.77 -9.75
CA ASP A 144 -11.77 -21.82 -11.02
C ASP A 144 -11.35 -20.69 -11.98
N LYS A 145 -10.38 -19.86 -11.57
CA LYS A 145 -9.85 -18.70 -12.30
C LYS A 145 -10.91 -17.63 -12.61
N SER A 146 -12.01 -17.63 -11.86
CA SER A 146 -13.04 -16.62 -12.02
C SER A 146 -12.58 -15.27 -11.50
N MET A 147 -13.00 -14.21 -12.19
CA MET A 147 -12.66 -12.84 -11.84
C MET A 147 -13.90 -11.97 -11.81
N ARG A 148 -14.00 -11.10 -10.80
CA ARG A 148 -15.09 -10.15 -10.68
C ARG A 148 -14.59 -8.79 -10.21
N ARG A 149 -14.92 -7.73 -10.94
CA ARG A 149 -14.64 -6.34 -10.52
C ARG A 149 -15.48 -5.99 -9.28
N LEU A 150 -14.84 -5.39 -8.28
CA LEU A 150 -15.45 -5.00 -6.99
C LEU A 150 -15.71 -3.51 -6.88
N THR A 151 -14.86 -2.68 -7.49
CA THR A 151 -14.99 -1.22 -7.45
C THR A 151 -15.11 -0.66 -8.86
N PHE A 152 -15.86 0.44 -8.98
CA PHE A 152 -16.21 1.08 -10.26
C PHE A 152 -15.93 2.58 -10.19
N ASP A 153 -14.95 2.97 -9.38
CA ASP A 153 -14.58 4.36 -9.14
C ASP A 153 -13.95 4.96 -10.41
N GLN A 154 -14.18 6.26 -10.59
CA GLN A 154 -13.59 7.04 -11.67
C GLN A 154 -12.07 7.14 -11.53
N ASP A 155 -11.58 7.13 -10.30
CA ASP A 155 -10.17 7.27 -9.95
C ASP A 155 -9.67 6.06 -9.16
N ALA A 156 -8.36 6.04 -8.92
CA ALA A 156 -7.67 4.86 -8.45
C ALA A 156 -8.01 4.44 -7.00
N ASN A 157 -7.96 3.14 -6.78
CA ASN A 157 -7.95 2.50 -5.48
C ASN A 157 -6.55 1.97 -5.17
N TRP A 158 -6.17 1.93 -3.89
CA TRP A 158 -4.84 1.50 -3.44
C TRP A 158 -4.90 0.71 -2.14
N ASN A 159 -3.88 -0.11 -1.93
CA ASN A 159 -3.52 -0.73 -0.66
C ASN A 159 -4.67 -1.54 -0.02
N PRO A 160 -5.26 -2.53 -0.71
CA PRO A 160 -6.24 -3.39 -0.08
C PRO A 160 -5.61 -4.20 1.05
N VAL A 161 -6.29 -4.25 2.19
CA VAL A 161 -5.85 -5.00 3.37
C VAL A 161 -7.06 -5.52 4.15
N ILE A 162 -6.91 -6.69 4.77
CA ILE A 162 -7.97 -7.27 5.59
C ILE A 162 -7.93 -6.69 7.00
N MET A 163 -9.06 -6.16 7.43
CA MET A 163 -9.26 -5.65 8.79
C MET A 163 -9.46 -6.81 9.77
N ASN A 164 -9.25 -6.56 11.06
CA ASN A 164 -9.45 -7.55 12.13
C ASN A 164 -10.88 -8.10 12.21
N ASN A 165 -11.85 -7.43 11.61
CA ASN A 165 -13.25 -7.86 11.51
C ASN A 165 -13.60 -8.56 10.17
N GLY A 166 -12.61 -8.89 9.36
CA GLY A 166 -12.77 -9.57 8.08
C GLY A 166 -13.22 -8.69 6.90
N ARG A 167 -13.42 -7.37 7.11
CA ARG A 167 -13.71 -6.44 6.00
C ARG A 167 -12.42 -6.07 5.27
N VAL A 168 -12.56 -5.62 4.04
CA VAL A 168 -11.47 -5.11 3.21
C VAL A 168 -11.40 -3.61 3.36
N MET A 169 -10.26 -3.11 3.80
CA MET A 169 -9.95 -1.68 3.87
C MET A 169 -9.04 -1.30 2.70
N TYR A 170 -9.17 -0.08 2.19
CA TYR A 170 -8.36 0.41 1.08
C TYR A 170 -8.38 1.94 1.03
N THR A 171 -7.45 2.53 0.30
CA THR A 171 -7.46 3.97 -0.02
C THR A 171 -8.20 4.18 -1.33
N ARG A 172 -9.10 5.14 -1.36
CA ARG A 172 -9.86 5.57 -2.53
C ARG A 172 -9.61 7.04 -2.82
N TRP A 173 -9.38 7.38 -4.08
CA TRP A 173 -9.34 8.77 -4.52
C TRP A 173 -10.75 9.22 -4.90
N GLU A 174 -11.24 10.23 -4.20
CA GLU A 174 -12.51 10.91 -4.51
C GLU A 174 -12.22 12.17 -5.30
N TYR A 175 -12.49 12.16 -6.60
CA TYR A 175 -12.18 13.27 -7.48
C TYR A 175 -13.43 13.90 -8.11
N THR A 176 -14.54 13.18 -8.14
CA THR A 176 -15.74 13.52 -8.92
C THR A 176 -16.35 14.86 -8.53
N ASP A 177 -16.66 15.05 -7.24
CA ASP A 177 -17.32 16.25 -6.71
C ASP A 177 -16.51 16.96 -5.62
N LEU A 178 -15.29 16.51 -5.37
CA LEU A 178 -14.41 17.03 -4.33
C LEU A 178 -13.13 17.61 -4.92
N THR A 179 -12.48 18.48 -4.17
CA THR A 179 -11.18 19.01 -4.54
C THR A 179 -10.14 17.87 -4.59
N HIS A 180 -9.68 17.49 -5.77
CA HIS A 180 -8.84 16.31 -5.99
C HIS A 180 -7.52 16.28 -5.21
N TYR A 181 -7.01 17.44 -4.76
CA TYR A 181 -5.79 17.51 -3.94
C TYR A 181 -5.94 16.90 -2.54
N TYR A 182 -7.16 16.77 -2.00
CA TYR A 182 -7.41 16.54 -0.59
C TYR A 182 -8.34 15.35 -0.31
N SER A 183 -8.48 14.43 -1.24
CA SER A 183 -9.59 13.48 -1.18
C SER A 183 -9.18 12.01 -1.35
N ARG A 184 -7.98 11.65 -0.91
CA ARG A 184 -7.58 10.24 -0.81
C ARG A 184 -7.88 9.70 0.56
N ILE A 185 -9.07 9.11 0.65
CA ILE A 185 -9.70 8.69 1.89
C ILE A 185 -9.60 7.19 2.12
N VAL A 186 -9.71 6.78 3.37
CA VAL A 186 -9.75 5.37 3.74
C VAL A 186 -11.18 4.86 3.68
N MET A 187 -11.41 3.83 2.88
CA MET A 187 -12.69 3.15 2.68
C MET A 187 -12.64 1.74 3.23
N HIS A 188 -13.79 1.12 3.42
CA HIS A 188 -13.89 -0.31 3.69
C HIS A 188 -15.17 -0.90 3.08
N MET A 189 -15.12 -2.20 2.78
CA MET A 189 -16.24 -2.96 2.22
C MET A 189 -16.23 -4.41 2.71
N ASN A 190 -17.26 -5.17 2.42
CA ASN A 190 -17.22 -6.62 2.55
C ASN A 190 -16.29 -7.22 1.47
N PRO A 191 -15.75 -8.45 1.66
CA PRO A 191 -14.88 -9.09 0.67
C PRO A 191 -15.52 -9.31 -0.70
N ASP A 192 -16.84 -9.28 -0.78
CA ASP A 192 -17.60 -9.36 -2.02
C ASP A 192 -17.87 -8.01 -2.70
N GLY A 193 -17.33 -6.90 -2.16
CA GLY A 193 -17.51 -5.54 -2.68
C GLY A 193 -18.77 -4.82 -2.19
N THR A 194 -19.65 -5.50 -1.44
CA THR A 194 -20.86 -4.87 -0.88
C THR A 194 -20.55 -4.01 0.34
N GLU A 195 -21.51 -3.18 0.77
CA GLU A 195 -21.39 -2.34 1.97
C GLU A 195 -20.17 -1.41 1.96
N ASN A 196 -19.85 -0.84 0.80
CA ASN A 196 -18.74 0.09 0.64
C ASN A 196 -19.01 1.39 1.39
N LYS A 197 -18.15 1.75 2.33
CA LYS A 197 -18.32 2.89 3.25
C LYS A 197 -16.99 3.60 3.52
N ALA A 198 -17.06 4.91 3.77
CA ALA A 198 -15.91 5.65 4.27
C ALA A 198 -15.57 5.22 5.71
N LEU A 199 -14.31 4.93 5.95
CA LEU A 199 -13.77 4.63 7.28
C LEU A 199 -13.19 5.89 7.93
N TYR A 200 -12.35 6.63 7.18
CA TYR A 200 -11.70 7.83 7.68
C TYR A 200 -11.34 8.81 6.54
N GLY A 201 -11.44 10.11 6.81
CA GLY A 201 -11.04 11.19 5.92
C GLY A 201 -12.15 11.78 5.05
N SER A 202 -13.33 11.16 4.98
CA SER A 202 -14.43 11.66 4.18
C SER A 202 -14.98 12.99 4.72
N GLY A 203 -15.21 13.95 3.81
CA GLY A 203 -15.75 15.27 4.15
C GLY A 203 -14.75 16.20 4.86
N ALA A 204 -13.46 15.95 4.73
CA ALA A 204 -12.39 16.81 5.23
C ALA A 204 -11.27 16.95 4.19
N MET A 205 -10.57 18.08 4.23
CA MET A 205 -9.41 18.35 3.37
C MET A 205 -8.09 17.92 4.02
N PHE A 206 -8.14 17.48 5.26
CA PHE A 206 -7.01 16.94 6.00
C PHE A 206 -7.41 15.61 6.65
N PRO A 207 -6.55 14.58 6.61
CA PRO A 207 -5.30 14.56 5.85
C PRO A 207 -5.54 14.56 4.34
N ASN A 208 -4.63 15.17 3.59
CA ASN A 208 -4.67 15.23 2.13
C ASN A 208 -4.78 13.85 1.49
N SER A 209 -3.93 12.93 1.95
CA SER A 209 -3.89 11.55 1.50
C SER A 209 -3.53 10.64 2.67
N THR A 210 -4.13 9.44 2.71
CA THR A 210 -3.80 8.41 3.70
C THR A 210 -3.52 7.11 2.98
N PHE A 211 -2.26 6.69 3.00
CA PHE A 211 -1.78 5.49 2.31
C PHE A 211 -1.26 4.42 3.26
N ASP A 212 -1.07 3.21 2.74
CA ASP A 212 -0.45 2.07 3.43
C ASP A 212 -1.06 1.78 4.81
N VAL A 213 -2.37 1.92 4.93
CA VAL A 213 -3.09 1.74 6.19
C VAL A 213 -3.11 0.26 6.57
N GLN A 214 -2.77 -0.03 7.83
CA GLN A 214 -2.78 -1.38 8.40
C GLN A 214 -3.56 -1.40 9.72
N PRO A 215 -4.35 -2.45 10.00
CA PRO A 215 -4.97 -2.62 11.31
C PRO A 215 -3.90 -2.91 12.37
N LEU A 216 -4.06 -2.35 13.57
CA LEU A 216 -3.18 -2.69 14.69
C LEU A 216 -3.55 -4.07 15.25
N PRO A 217 -2.57 -4.96 15.44
CA PRO A 217 -2.81 -6.26 16.04
C PRO A 217 -3.39 -6.12 17.47
N GLY A 218 -4.44 -6.86 17.76
CA GLY A 218 -5.09 -6.84 19.06
C GLY A 218 -6.02 -5.65 19.31
N HIS A 219 -6.13 -4.70 18.38
CA HIS A 219 -7.06 -3.57 18.47
C HIS A 219 -8.24 -3.73 17.49
N GLY A 220 -9.46 -3.53 18.00
CA GLY A 220 -10.67 -3.65 17.17
C GLY A 220 -10.90 -2.48 16.21
N SER A 221 -10.31 -1.31 16.49
CA SER A 221 -10.65 -0.05 15.79
C SER A 221 -9.46 0.85 15.45
N ALA A 222 -8.25 0.53 15.91
CA ALA A 222 -7.08 1.37 15.68
C ALA A 222 -6.26 0.89 14.47
N PHE A 223 -5.69 1.86 13.77
CA PHE A 223 -4.93 1.68 12.54
C PHE A 223 -3.65 2.50 12.55
N VAL A 224 -2.64 2.05 11.82
CA VAL A 224 -1.46 2.85 11.45
C VAL A 224 -1.54 3.17 9.97
N GLY A 225 -1.11 4.36 9.56
CA GLY A 225 -1.08 4.77 8.15
C GLY A 225 -0.10 5.90 7.89
N ILE A 226 0.10 6.21 6.62
CA ILE A 226 0.98 7.28 6.16
C ILE A 226 0.14 8.44 5.64
N ILE A 227 0.30 9.62 6.26
CA ILE A 227 -0.22 10.87 5.69
C ILE A 227 0.77 11.37 4.66
N SER A 228 0.29 11.61 3.44
CA SER A 228 1.05 12.15 2.33
C SER A 228 0.40 13.40 1.72
N GLY A 229 1.06 14.03 0.76
CA GLY A 229 0.53 15.09 -0.07
C GLY A 229 0.03 14.60 -1.42
N HIS A 230 -0.52 15.52 -2.23
CA HIS A 230 -0.85 15.23 -3.62
C HIS A 230 0.39 15.40 -4.53
N HIS A 231 1.03 16.55 -4.46
CA HIS A 231 2.29 16.81 -5.16
C HIS A 231 3.49 16.85 -4.20
N GLY A 232 4.69 16.72 -4.74
CA GLY A 232 5.96 16.90 -4.04
C GLY A 232 6.61 15.61 -3.57
N VAL A 233 5.85 14.63 -3.13
CA VAL A 233 6.32 13.28 -2.75
C VAL A 233 5.33 12.21 -3.20
N ALA A 234 5.84 11.07 -3.62
CA ALA A 234 5.02 9.92 -4.00
C ALA A 234 4.79 9.01 -2.79
N ARG A 235 3.59 9.01 -2.23
CA ARG A 235 3.09 8.11 -1.17
C ARG A 235 3.92 7.98 0.11
N SER A 236 5.02 8.71 0.24
CA SER A 236 5.77 8.80 1.50
C SER A 236 5.24 9.93 2.37
N GLY A 237 5.52 9.89 3.66
CA GLY A 237 5.10 10.97 4.51
C GLY A 237 5.18 10.68 6.01
N ARG A 238 4.24 11.25 6.76
CA ARG A 238 4.18 11.18 8.22
C ARG A 238 3.43 9.92 8.65
N MET A 239 3.96 9.17 9.57
CA MET A 239 3.30 8.00 10.12
C MET A 239 2.37 8.39 11.27
N ILE A 240 1.12 7.93 11.23
CA ILE A 240 0.11 8.21 12.26
C ILE A 240 -0.54 6.93 12.76
N ILE A 241 -0.98 6.96 14.01
CA ILE A 241 -1.97 6.04 14.56
C ILE A 241 -3.29 6.80 14.66
N PHE A 242 -4.37 6.18 14.19
CA PHE A 242 -5.71 6.75 14.26
C PHE A 242 -6.77 5.70 14.63
N ASP A 243 -7.84 6.17 15.24
CA ASP A 243 -8.98 5.37 15.68
C ASP A 243 -10.29 6.06 15.24
N PRO A 244 -10.97 5.56 14.20
CA PRO A 244 -12.21 6.13 13.68
C PRO A 244 -13.36 6.17 14.68
N THR A 245 -13.30 5.42 15.78
CA THR A 245 -14.31 5.48 16.85
C THR A 245 -14.22 6.78 17.65
N LYS A 246 -13.05 7.43 17.64
CA LYS A 246 -12.81 8.72 18.28
C LYS A 246 -13.10 9.91 17.37
N GLY A 247 -13.28 9.66 16.07
CA GLY A 247 -13.58 10.64 15.04
C GLY A 247 -13.10 10.18 13.67
N ARG A 248 -13.84 10.57 12.61
CA ARG A 248 -13.63 10.02 11.25
C ARG A 248 -13.06 11.02 10.25
N LYS A 249 -12.71 12.23 10.67
CA LYS A 249 -12.23 13.27 9.76
C LYS A 249 -11.28 14.24 10.43
N SER A 250 -10.43 14.86 9.66
CA SER A 250 -9.40 15.81 10.09
C SER A 250 -8.52 15.21 11.20
N THR A 251 -8.22 15.95 12.24
CA THR A 251 -7.44 15.47 13.39
C THR A 251 -8.27 14.66 14.39
N ALA A 252 -9.60 14.67 14.26
CA ALA A 252 -10.45 13.83 15.09
C ALA A 252 -10.19 12.35 14.78
N GLY A 253 -9.92 11.56 15.79
CA GLY A 253 -9.51 10.17 15.65
C GLY A 253 -8.01 9.97 15.52
N MET A 254 -7.20 10.97 15.20
CA MET A 254 -5.74 10.83 15.25
C MET A 254 -5.28 10.73 16.70
N VAL A 255 -4.63 9.61 17.01
CA VAL A 255 -4.17 9.30 18.38
C VAL A 255 -2.74 9.75 18.57
N GLN A 256 -1.88 9.50 17.57
CA GLN A 256 -0.47 9.77 17.68
C GLN A 256 0.18 9.97 16.30
N GLU A 257 1.14 10.88 16.22
CA GLU A 257 2.10 10.98 15.12
C GLU A 257 3.42 10.33 15.54
N ILE A 258 4.06 9.61 14.63
CA ILE A 258 5.33 8.92 14.87
C ILE A 258 6.41 9.53 13.95
N PRO A 259 7.56 9.94 14.48
CA PRO A 259 7.89 10.01 15.91
C PRO A 259 7.05 11.03 16.65
N HIS A 260 6.81 10.77 17.93
CA HIS A 260 6.02 11.68 18.77
C HIS A 260 6.71 13.04 18.89
N ARG A 261 5.97 14.11 18.62
CA ARG A 261 6.53 15.48 18.58
C ARG A 261 6.21 16.32 19.80
N ASN A 262 5.67 15.73 20.88
CA ASN A 262 5.24 16.43 22.10
C ASN A 262 4.35 17.66 21.84
N ARG A 263 3.57 17.60 20.77
CA ARG A 263 2.59 18.63 20.40
C ARG A 263 1.34 17.99 19.78
N PRO A 264 0.18 18.63 19.89
CA PRO A 264 -1.03 18.17 19.21
C PRO A 264 -0.81 18.10 17.70
N ILE A 265 -1.42 17.09 17.08
CA ILE A 265 -1.50 16.98 15.62
C ILE A 265 -2.40 18.13 15.14
N LYS A 266 -1.86 18.97 14.26
CA LYS A 266 -2.59 20.10 13.69
C LYS A 266 -3.10 19.78 12.30
N GLU A 267 -4.29 20.26 12.00
CA GLU A 267 -4.81 20.31 10.64
C GLU A 267 -3.98 21.25 9.78
N GLU A 268 -3.52 20.75 8.65
CA GLU A 268 -2.78 21.51 7.64
C GLU A 268 -3.37 21.23 6.27
N ILE A 269 -4.18 22.17 5.76
CA ILE A 269 -4.77 22.07 4.43
C ILE A 269 -3.74 22.58 3.43
N LYS A 270 -3.03 21.65 2.80
CA LYS A 270 -1.93 21.96 1.90
C LYS A 270 -1.74 20.84 0.87
N ASP A 271 -1.59 21.20 -0.40
CA ASP A 271 -1.35 20.25 -1.49
C ASP A 271 -0.06 19.44 -1.27
N GLN A 272 1.06 20.10 -1.08
CA GLN A 272 2.37 19.49 -0.81
C GLN A 272 2.61 19.27 0.68
N LEU A 273 1.67 18.63 1.35
CA LEU A 273 1.60 18.54 2.82
C LEU A 273 2.90 18.06 3.49
N VAL A 274 3.60 17.12 2.87
CA VAL A 274 4.81 16.50 3.45
C VAL A 274 6.08 16.77 2.63
N ASN A 275 6.00 17.61 1.58
CA ASN A 275 7.16 17.98 0.79
C ASN A 275 8.16 18.76 1.66
N GLY A 276 9.41 18.28 1.71
CA GLY A 276 10.45 18.86 2.56
C GLY A 276 10.27 18.64 4.06
N VAL A 277 9.30 17.83 4.48
CA VAL A 277 9.06 17.47 5.89
C VAL A 277 9.67 16.11 6.19
N TRP A 278 10.52 16.02 7.20
CA TRP A 278 11.25 14.82 7.58
C TRP A 278 11.02 14.46 9.07
N PRO A 279 11.15 13.19 9.47
CA PRO A 279 11.38 12.00 8.62
C PRO A 279 10.18 11.66 7.74
N GLN A 280 10.42 10.91 6.67
CA GLN A 280 9.37 10.33 5.82
C GLN A 280 9.38 8.81 5.92
N PHE A 281 8.19 8.22 5.88
CA PHE A 281 7.95 6.80 6.07
C PHE A 281 7.11 6.24 4.93
N ILE A 282 7.26 4.93 4.67
CA ILE A 282 6.40 4.14 3.78
C ILE A 282 6.21 2.73 4.34
N LYS A 283 5.12 2.07 3.94
CA LYS A 283 4.83 0.65 4.19
C LYS A 283 4.98 0.26 5.67
N PRO A 284 4.30 0.94 6.61
CA PRO A 284 4.36 0.56 8.01
C PRO A 284 3.74 -0.82 8.22
N THR A 285 4.47 -1.72 8.86
CA THR A 285 3.99 -3.04 9.25
C THR A 285 3.96 -3.12 10.77
N PRO A 286 2.78 -3.12 11.40
CA PRO A 286 2.68 -3.21 12.84
C PRO A 286 3.03 -4.63 13.31
N LEU A 287 4.02 -4.75 14.20
CA LEU A 287 4.36 -6.00 14.87
C LEU A 287 3.47 -6.22 16.10
N ASN A 288 3.08 -5.13 16.72
CA ASN A 288 2.07 -5.05 17.79
C ASN A 288 1.63 -3.58 17.94
N ASP A 289 0.97 -3.24 19.05
CA ASP A 289 0.51 -1.88 19.35
C ASP A 289 1.63 -0.85 19.63
N LYS A 290 2.89 -1.28 19.77
CA LYS A 290 4.03 -0.44 20.16
C LYS A 290 5.19 -0.46 19.17
N TYR A 291 5.34 -1.53 18.42
CA TYR A 291 6.49 -1.73 17.54
C TYR A 291 6.06 -1.88 16.09
N PHE A 292 6.76 -1.17 15.22
CA PHE A 292 6.51 -1.13 13.79
C PHE A 292 7.80 -1.39 13.03
N LEU A 293 7.71 -2.19 11.99
CA LEU A 293 8.73 -2.25 10.94
C LEU A 293 8.32 -1.28 9.84
N VAL A 294 9.20 -0.39 9.44
CA VAL A 294 8.90 0.65 8.45
C VAL A 294 10.14 1.00 7.65
N ALA A 295 9.97 1.30 6.36
CA ALA A 295 11.03 1.95 5.61
C ALA A 295 11.00 3.46 5.89
N ALA A 296 12.15 4.01 6.26
CA ALA A 296 12.28 5.40 6.68
C ALA A 296 13.44 6.10 5.98
N LYS A 297 13.21 7.38 5.67
CA LYS A 297 14.25 8.33 5.31
C LYS A 297 14.22 9.46 6.36
N LEU A 298 15.30 9.61 7.10
CA LEU A 298 15.33 10.47 8.28
C LEU A 298 15.48 11.95 7.92
N ASP A 299 16.22 12.23 6.87
CA ASP A 299 16.45 13.58 6.34
C ASP A 299 16.70 13.49 4.81
N PRO A 300 16.76 14.62 4.08
CA PRO A 300 16.90 14.60 2.61
C PRO A 300 18.21 13.98 2.11
N HIS A 301 19.24 13.88 2.94
CA HIS A 301 20.56 13.35 2.59
C HIS A 301 20.77 11.92 3.11
N ALA A 302 19.92 11.45 4.03
CA ALA A 302 20.02 10.10 4.56
C ALA A 302 19.72 9.05 3.50
N SER A 303 20.38 7.90 3.61
CA SER A 303 19.97 6.68 2.90
C SER A 303 18.67 6.16 3.49
N VAL A 304 17.87 5.46 2.68
CA VAL A 304 16.70 4.75 3.20
C VAL A 304 17.17 3.61 4.09
N SER A 305 16.58 3.52 5.26
CA SER A 305 16.82 2.41 6.19
C SER A 305 15.52 1.77 6.62
N TYR A 306 15.56 0.45 6.85
CA TYR A 306 14.49 -0.21 7.58
C TYR A 306 14.73 -0.01 9.06
N THR A 307 13.75 0.50 9.75
CA THR A 307 13.87 0.88 11.16
C THR A 307 12.75 0.28 11.98
N HIS A 308 13.07 -0.10 13.22
CA HIS A 308 12.07 -0.42 14.22
C HIS A 308 11.71 0.86 14.95
N LEU A 309 10.44 1.26 14.87
CA LEU A 309 9.93 2.38 15.62
C LEU A 309 9.11 1.88 16.80
N ARG A 310 9.38 2.48 17.95
CA ARG A 310 8.53 2.36 19.13
C ARG A 310 7.56 3.54 19.15
N ALA A 311 6.26 3.25 19.22
CA ALA A 311 5.21 4.23 19.41
C ALA A 311 5.15 4.70 20.88
#